data_d8cb200f110382a5ab68cb42eed8ac48
#
_entry.id   d8cb200f110382a5ab68cb42eed8ac48
#
_cell.length_a   1.000
_cell.length_b   1.000
_cell.length_c   1.000
_cell.angle_alpha   90.00
_cell.angle_beta   90.00
_cell.angle_gamma   90.00
#
_symmetry.space_group_name_H-M   'P 1'
#
loop_
_entity.id
_entity.type
_entity.pdbx_description
1 polymer ?
#
loop_
_entity_poly.entity_id
_entity_poly.type
_entity_poly.pdbx_seq_one_letter_code
_entity_poly.pdbx_strand_id
1 'polypeptide(L)'
;MALTVPTYARCGGLSRNTALSPFLLQRHSLYHMSNLTRPRAVVLLSGGLDSTTVLAVALRDGFDVAALSVRYGQRHAAELDAAARIAQRMGVARHEIVDLDLRAFGGSALTSDIPIPKDRDDGDIGAGIPVTYVPARNTVFLALALAFAETLGAADIFLGVNALDYSGYPDCRPAFIEAFERLANLATRAGVEGTSRFRIHAPLLYLSKAEIIALGLSLGVDYGGTSSCYDPLPTGEACGRCDACRLRLRGFEAAGVRDPIAYAPR
;
A
#
# COMPACT_ATOMS: atom_id res chain seq x y z
N MET A 1 -28.32 -41.82 48.38
CA MET A 1 -29.09 -42.99 47.84
C MET A 1 -28.34 -43.44 46.58
N ALA A 2 -27.76 -44.58 46.73
CA ALA A 2 -26.86 -45.26 45.77
C ALA A 2 -27.66 -46.12 44.79
N LEU A 3 -26.94 -46.65 43.78
CA LEU A 3 -27.23 -47.85 43.00
C LEU A 3 -27.90 -47.55 41.62
N THR A 4 -27.54 -48.11 40.50
CA THR A 4 -26.73 -49.32 40.17
C THR A 4 -26.43 -49.31 38.68
N VAL A 5 -25.26 -49.81 38.34
CA VAL A 5 -24.83 -50.26 36.99
C VAL A 5 -25.38 -51.67 36.76
N PRO A 6 -25.67 -52.10 35.53
CA PRO A 6 -25.45 -53.48 35.14
C PRO A 6 -24.43 -53.64 34.02
N THR A 7 -23.53 -54.57 34.26
CA THR A 7 -22.58 -55.22 33.37
C THR A 7 -23.22 -56.44 32.69
N TYR A 8 -22.57 -56.90 31.60
CA TYR A 8 -22.61 -58.16 30.84
C TYR A 8 -23.23 -58.03 29.44
N ALA A 9 -22.64 -58.60 28.35
CA ALA A 9 -21.83 -59.78 28.20
C ALA A 9 -21.00 -59.75 26.91
N ARG A 10 -19.86 -60.48 26.94
CA ARG A 10 -19.04 -60.87 25.78
C ARG A 10 -19.72 -61.96 24.93
N CYS A 11 -19.54 -61.90 23.61
CA CYS A 11 -19.33 -63.00 22.67
C CYS A 11 -18.93 -62.37 21.34
N GLY A 12 -17.87 -62.66 20.71
CA GLY A 12 -17.36 -63.86 20.14
C GLY A 12 -16.92 -63.50 18.73
N GLY A 13 -15.66 -63.68 18.38
CA GLY A 13 -14.93 -63.19 17.23
C GLY A 13 -15.46 -63.65 15.86
N LEU A 14 -15.03 -62.88 14.87
CA LEU A 14 -14.65 -63.37 13.53
C LEU A 14 -13.75 -62.36 12.85
N SER A 15 -12.54 -62.76 12.63
CA SER A 15 -11.53 -62.10 11.82
C SER A 15 -12.00 -61.97 10.35
N ARG A 16 -11.94 -60.82 9.75
CA ARG A 16 -11.63 -60.65 8.33
C ARG A 16 -10.86 -59.35 8.12
N ASN A 17 -9.58 -59.52 7.89
CA ASN A 17 -8.71 -58.56 7.27
C ASN A 17 -9.30 -58.17 5.90
N THR A 18 -9.74 -56.94 5.76
CA THR A 18 -9.79 -56.28 4.46
C THR A 18 -8.97 -54.99 4.58
N ALA A 19 -7.73 -55.11 4.13
CA ALA A 19 -6.87 -53.98 3.91
C ALA A 19 -7.52 -53.06 2.87
N LEU A 20 -8.02 -51.92 3.30
CA LEU A 20 -8.43 -50.84 2.41
C LEU A 20 -7.17 -50.20 1.84
N SER A 21 -7.11 -50.24 0.50
CA SER A 21 -6.04 -49.71 -0.34
C SER A 21 -5.64 -48.26 0.04
N PRO A 22 -4.33 -47.95 0.12
CA PRO A 22 -3.86 -46.59 0.43
C PRO A 22 -4.22 -45.55 -0.65
N PHE A 23 -4.81 -45.96 -1.76
CA PHE A 23 -5.13 -45.10 -2.90
C PHE A 23 -6.41 -44.25 -2.74
N LEU A 24 -7.25 -44.51 -1.74
CA LEU A 24 -8.51 -43.77 -1.54
C LEU A 24 -8.41 -42.60 -0.58
N LEU A 25 -7.34 -42.51 0.21
CA LEU A 25 -7.12 -41.41 1.16
C LEU A 25 -6.40 -40.19 0.53
N GLN A 26 -5.79 -40.33 -0.65
CA GLN A 26 -5.11 -39.25 -1.33
C GLN A 26 -5.97 -38.38 -2.25
N ARG A 27 -7.19 -38.79 -2.55
CA ARG A 27 -8.09 -38.02 -3.42
C ARG A 27 -9.00 -37.02 -2.70
N HIS A 28 -9.13 -37.06 -1.37
CA HIS A 28 -9.95 -36.09 -0.61
C HIS A 28 -9.21 -34.88 -0.13
N SER A 29 -7.84 -34.88 -0.14
CA SER A 29 -7.04 -33.72 0.29
C SER A 29 -6.78 -32.70 -0.82
N LEU A 30 -6.98 -33.06 -2.09
CA LEU A 30 -6.70 -32.17 -3.23
C LEU A 30 -7.93 -31.37 -3.72
N TYR A 31 -9.15 -31.69 -3.22
CA TYR A 31 -10.38 -31.02 -3.64
C TYR A 31 -10.81 -29.83 -2.79
N HIS A 32 -10.06 -29.51 -1.71
CA HIS A 32 -10.40 -28.38 -0.82
C HIS A 32 -9.47 -27.16 -0.93
N MET A 33 -8.51 -27.15 -1.88
CA MET A 33 -7.62 -25.98 -2.08
C MET A 33 -7.97 -25.10 -3.28
N SER A 34 -9.12 -25.29 -3.93
CA SER A 34 -9.37 -24.62 -5.21
C SER A 34 -10.45 -23.53 -5.21
N ASN A 35 -10.80 -22.88 -4.06
CA ASN A 35 -11.71 -21.74 -4.11
C ASN A 35 -11.53 -20.72 -2.94
N LEU A 36 -10.32 -20.52 -2.45
CA LEU A 36 -10.05 -19.32 -1.67
C LEU A 36 -9.79 -18.17 -2.66
N THR A 37 -10.83 -17.46 -3.02
CA THR A 37 -10.68 -16.18 -3.74
C THR A 37 -9.81 -15.27 -2.87
N ARG A 38 -8.69 -14.77 -3.45
CA ARG A 38 -7.83 -13.81 -2.75
C ARG A 38 -8.66 -12.62 -2.29
N PRO A 39 -8.46 -12.13 -1.06
CA PRO A 39 -9.15 -10.92 -0.61
C PRO A 39 -8.76 -9.77 -1.53
N ARG A 40 -9.73 -8.93 -1.89
CA ARG A 40 -9.49 -7.76 -2.75
C ARG A 40 -9.00 -6.60 -1.93
N ALA A 41 -8.05 -5.86 -2.49
CA ALA A 41 -7.57 -4.62 -1.90
C ALA A 41 -7.44 -3.50 -2.94
N VAL A 42 -7.58 -2.26 -2.49
CA VAL A 42 -7.23 -1.07 -3.27
C VAL A 42 -5.90 -0.53 -2.76
N VAL A 43 -4.95 -0.29 -3.66
CA VAL A 43 -3.67 0.34 -3.35
C VAL A 43 -3.60 1.72 -3.98
N LEU A 44 -3.39 2.77 -3.18
CA LEU A 44 -3.07 4.11 -3.66
C LEU A 44 -1.65 4.11 -4.23
N LEU A 45 -1.54 4.20 -5.57
CA LEU A 45 -0.29 4.09 -6.32
C LEU A 45 0.07 5.42 -6.98
N SER A 46 1.09 6.11 -6.45
CA SER A 46 1.58 7.37 -7.04
C SER A 46 2.71 7.17 -8.06
N GLY A 47 3.31 5.98 -8.14
CA GLY A 47 4.51 5.71 -8.93
C GLY A 47 5.82 6.10 -8.23
N GLY A 48 5.75 6.61 -7.00
CA GLY A 48 6.89 6.88 -6.14
C GLY A 48 7.39 5.63 -5.40
N LEU A 49 8.57 5.75 -4.77
CA LEU A 49 9.24 4.70 -4.01
C LEU A 49 8.32 4.02 -2.99
N ASP A 50 7.67 4.82 -2.14
CA ASP A 50 6.86 4.33 -1.01
C ASP A 50 5.63 3.57 -1.51
N SER A 51 4.85 4.16 -2.42
CA SER A 51 3.63 3.54 -2.95
C SER A 51 3.90 2.24 -3.72
N THR A 52 5.05 2.16 -4.40
CA THR A 52 5.49 0.95 -5.09
C THR A 52 5.86 -0.15 -4.09
N THR A 53 6.52 0.20 -3.00
CA THR A 53 6.83 -0.74 -1.92
C THR A 53 5.54 -1.26 -1.26
N VAL A 54 4.56 -0.38 -1.03
CA VAL A 54 3.23 -0.78 -0.49
C VAL A 54 2.50 -1.73 -1.43
N LEU A 55 2.55 -1.49 -2.73
CA LEU A 55 1.99 -2.41 -3.72
C LEU A 55 2.65 -3.80 -3.61
N ALA A 56 3.98 -3.85 -3.50
CA ALA A 56 4.70 -5.11 -3.32
C ALA A 56 4.30 -5.84 -2.03
N VAL A 57 4.09 -5.10 -0.93
CA VAL A 57 3.61 -5.65 0.35
C VAL A 57 2.21 -6.24 0.18
N ALA A 58 1.26 -5.52 -0.41
CA ALA A 58 -0.10 -6.02 -0.61
C ALA A 58 -0.14 -7.30 -1.47
N LEU A 59 0.67 -7.36 -2.53
CA LEU A 59 0.79 -8.56 -3.39
C LEU A 59 1.43 -9.74 -2.63
N ARG A 60 2.49 -9.50 -1.85
CA ARG A 60 3.11 -10.52 -0.98
C ARG A 60 2.12 -11.09 0.02
N ASP A 61 1.28 -10.24 0.60
CA ASP A 61 0.29 -10.63 1.61
C ASP A 61 -0.93 -11.35 1.00
N GLY A 62 -0.90 -11.58 -0.32
CA GLY A 62 -1.84 -12.44 -1.04
C GLY A 62 -3.11 -11.75 -1.50
N PHE A 63 -3.15 -10.41 -1.51
CA PHE A 63 -4.31 -9.68 -2.00
C PHE A 63 -4.43 -9.72 -3.53
N ASP A 64 -5.67 -9.71 -4.03
CA ASP A 64 -6.03 -9.37 -5.40
C ASP A 64 -6.15 -7.85 -5.48
N VAL A 65 -5.13 -7.20 -6.05
CA VAL A 65 -4.95 -5.74 -5.95
C VAL A 65 -5.55 -5.02 -7.15
N ALA A 66 -6.38 -4.01 -6.87
CA ALA A 66 -6.69 -2.92 -7.79
C ALA A 66 -5.89 -1.67 -7.38
N ALA A 67 -5.18 -1.06 -8.33
CA ALA A 67 -4.44 0.18 -8.07
C ALA A 67 -5.29 1.41 -8.40
N LEU A 68 -5.15 2.46 -7.61
CA LEU A 68 -5.76 3.76 -7.82
C LEU A 68 -4.68 4.85 -7.82
N SER A 69 -4.59 5.57 -8.92
CA SER A 69 -3.77 6.78 -9.03
C SER A 69 -4.65 8.01 -9.16
N VAL A 70 -4.20 9.15 -8.65
CA VAL A 70 -4.94 10.41 -8.73
C VAL A 70 -4.09 11.44 -9.47
N ARG A 71 -4.63 11.98 -10.56
CA ARG A 71 -4.10 13.18 -11.22
C ARG A 71 -4.73 14.38 -10.54
N TYR A 72 -3.99 15.05 -9.64
CA TYR A 72 -4.53 16.14 -8.81
C TYR A 72 -4.02 17.53 -9.19
N GLY A 73 -3.44 17.66 -10.39
CA GLY A 73 -2.83 18.90 -10.85
C GLY A 73 -1.37 19.05 -10.39
N GLN A 74 -0.70 17.94 -10.02
CA GLN A 74 0.74 17.94 -9.79
C GLN A 74 1.49 18.42 -11.03
N ARG A 75 2.64 19.09 -10.81
CA ARG A 75 3.41 19.76 -11.88
C ARG A 75 3.88 18.82 -12.99
N HIS A 76 4.08 17.52 -12.70
CA HIS A 76 4.68 16.57 -13.63
C HIS A 76 3.83 15.30 -13.78
N ALA A 77 3.54 14.93 -15.03
CA ALA A 77 2.83 13.70 -15.37
C ALA A 77 3.70 12.42 -15.17
N ALA A 78 5.02 12.57 -15.04
CA ALA A 78 5.96 11.46 -14.97
C ALA A 78 5.66 10.45 -13.84
N GLU A 79 5.06 10.90 -12.74
CA GLU A 79 4.64 10.01 -11.64
C GLU A 79 3.51 9.06 -12.09
N LEU A 80 2.54 9.55 -12.85
CA LEU A 80 1.41 8.72 -13.34
C LEU A 80 1.87 7.71 -14.39
N ASP A 81 2.78 8.11 -15.26
CA ASP A 81 3.39 7.19 -16.22
C ASP A 81 4.22 6.11 -15.52
N ALA A 82 4.93 6.48 -14.44
CA ALA A 82 5.62 5.53 -13.60
C ALA A 82 4.64 4.56 -12.92
N ALA A 83 3.54 5.08 -12.33
CA ALA A 83 2.50 4.27 -11.71
C ALA A 83 1.91 3.25 -12.68
N ALA A 84 1.60 3.66 -13.92
CA ALA A 84 1.05 2.78 -14.94
C ALA A 84 2.03 1.66 -15.31
N ARG A 85 3.31 1.99 -15.55
CA ARG A 85 4.36 0.99 -15.83
C ARG A 85 4.57 0.02 -14.66
N ILE A 86 4.56 0.52 -13.43
CA ILE A 86 4.72 -0.28 -12.21
C ILE A 86 3.54 -1.24 -12.06
N ALA A 87 2.30 -0.75 -12.16
CA ALA A 87 1.11 -1.58 -12.09
C ALA A 87 1.15 -2.72 -13.10
N GLN A 88 1.51 -2.43 -14.35
CA GLN A 88 1.65 -3.43 -15.42
C GLN A 88 2.75 -4.46 -15.11
N ARG A 89 3.94 -4.01 -14.72
CA ARG A 89 5.09 -4.90 -14.41
C ARG A 89 4.83 -5.80 -13.22
N MET A 90 4.09 -5.32 -12.22
CA MET A 90 3.75 -6.08 -11.02
C MET A 90 2.48 -6.92 -11.18
N GLY A 91 1.90 -6.98 -12.39
CA GLY A 91 0.77 -7.85 -12.71
C GLY A 91 -0.56 -7.39 -12.12
N VAL A 92 -0.70 -6.10 -11.81
CA VAL A 92 -1.97 -5.52 -11.36
C VAL A 92 -2.95 -5.48 -12.52
N ALA A 93 -4.03 -6.26 -12.42
CA ALA A 93 -4.99 -6.42 -13.51
C ALA A 93 -5.88 -5.18 -13.72
N ARG A 94 -6.09 -4.39 -12.67
CA ARG A 94 -6.95 -3.19 -12.71
C ARG A 94 -6.22 -2.00 -12.12
N HIS A 95 -5.97 -0.98 -12.94
CA HIS A 95 -5.38 0.28 -12.52
C HIS A 95 -6.27 1.43 -13.04
N GLU A 96 -6.84 2.18 -12.12
CA GLU A 96 -7.68 3.34 -12.43
C GLU A 96 -6.91 4.63 -12.16
N ILE A 97 -7.09 5.62 -13.01
CA ILE A 97 -6.57 6.98 -12.83
C ILE A 97 -7.73 7.93 -12.74
N VAL A 98 -7.87 8.61 -11.61
CA VAL A 98 -8.94 9.61 -11.38
C VAL A 98 -8.37 11.01 -11.52
N ASP A 99 -9.05 11.84 -12.28
CA ASP A 99 -8.71 13.25 -12.45
C ASP A 99 -9.42 14.12 -11.39
N LEU A 100 -8.63 14.89 -10.65
CA LEU A 100 -9.10 15.81 -9.62
C LEU A 100 -8.18 17.04 -9.60
N ASP A 101 -8.70 18.22 -9.87
CA ASP A 101 -7.86 19.42 -9.90
C ASP A 101 -7.82 20.16 -8.55
N LEU A 102 -6.80 19.85 -7.72
CA LEU A 102 -6.56 20.53 -6.45
C LEU A 102 -5.86 21.88 -6.62
N ARG A 103 -5.42 22.26 -7.82
CA ARG A 103 -4.86 23.60 -8.09
C ARG A 103 -5.89 24.69 -7.85
N ALA A 104 -7.17 24.39 -8.01
CA ALA A 104 -8.27 25.31 -7.74
C ALA A 104 -8.25 25.85 -6.29
N PHE A 105 -7.67 25.12 -5.36
CA PHE A 105 -7.58 25.52 -3.93
C PHE A 105 -6.25 26.19 -3.60
N GLY A 106 -5.19 25.93 -4.36
CA GLY A 106 -3.86 26.45 -4.09
C GLY A 106 -3.23 25.95 -2.81
N GLY A 107 -2.40 26.78 -2.16
CA GLY A 107 -1.88 26.55 -0.82
C GLY A 107 -0.68 25.61 -0.72
N SER A 108 -0.14 25.09 -1.83
CA SER A 108 1.04 24.23 -1.84
C SER A 108 1.96 24.51 -3.02
N ALA A 109 3.26 24.36 -2.83
CA ALA A 109 4.25 24.40 -3.90
C ALA A 109 4.07 23.29 -4.94
N LEU A 110 3.31 22.25 -4.65
CA LEU A 110 3.01 21.17 -5.59
C LEU A 110 1.78 21.45 -6.48
N THR A 111 0.92 22.39 -6.10
CA THR A 111 -0.33 22.72 -6.80
C THR A 111 -0.47 24.20 -7.17
N SER A 112 0.56 25.01 -6.94
CA SER A 112 0.58 26.45 -7.29
C SER A 112 2.00 26.88 -7.71
N ASP A 113 2.14 28.15 -8.14
CA ASP A 113 3.42 28.70 -8.64
C ASP A 113 4.44 29.04 -7.53
N ILE A 114 4.24 28.52 -6.32
CA ILE A 114 5.20 28.66 -5.23
C ILE A 114 6.44 27.84 -5.57
N PRO A 115 7.67 28.42 -5.49
CA PRO A 115 8.90 27.70 -5.76
C PRO A 115 9.06 26.48 -4.83
N ILE A 116 9.47 25.34 -5.39
CA ILE A 116 9.80 24.15 -4.61
C ILE A 116 11.14 24.40 -3.90
N PRO A 117 11.21 24.31 -2.56
CA PRO A 117 12.43 24.45 -1.82
C PRO A 117 13.48 23.41 -2.26
N LYS A 118 14.72 23.85 -2.39
CA LYS A 118 15.87 23.01 -2.73
C LYS A 118 16.98 23.21 -1.70
N ASP A 119 17.81 22.21 -1.53
CA ASP A 119 19.00 22.23 -0.68
C ASP A 119 18.74 22.59 0.79
N ARG A 120 17.55 22.28 1.31
CA ARG A 120 17.22 22.52 2.72
C ARG A 120 18.08 21.63 3.62
N ASP A 121 18.49 22.17 4.75
CA ASP A 121 19.22 21.40 5.76
C ASP A 121 18.35 20.32 6.41
N ASP A 122 18.98 19.29 6.93
CA ASP A 122 18.28 18.11 7.49
C ASP A 122 17.41 18.48 8.70
N GLY A 123 17.83 19.46 9.49
CA GLY A 123 17.04 20.00 10.61
C GLY A 123 15.77 20.73 10.17
N ASP A 124 15.76 21.26 8.94
CA ASP A 124 14.62 21.98 8.37
C ASP A 124 13.63 21.02 7.69
N ILE A 125 14.12 19.86 7.22
CA ILE A 125 13.29 18.81 6.63
C ILE A 125 12.57 18.09 7.79
N GLY A 126 11.25 18.26 7.89
CA GLY A 126 10.46 17.72 8.99
C GLY A 126 10.14 18.74 10.11
N ALA A 127 10.71 19.93 10.08
CA ALA A 127 10.33 21.02 10.99
C ALA A 127 9.05 21.70 10.51
N GLY A 128 7.96 21.52 11.25
CA GLY A 128 6.66 22.13 10.94
C GLY A 128 5.97 21.53 9.70
N ILE A 129 4.93 22.20 9.21
CA ILE A 129 4.21 21.80 8.00
C ILE A 129 4.92 22.42 6.80
N PRO A 130 5.52 21.61 5.88
CA PRO A 130 6.28 22.16 4.76
C PRO A 130 5.35 22.77 3.70
N VAL A 131 5.89 23.72 2.93
CA VAL A 131 5.16 24.39 1.83
C VAL A 131 4.73 23.40 0.71
N THR A 132 5.32 22.22 0.66
CA THR A 132 4.95 21.10 -0.25
C THR A 132 3.77 20.28 0.24
N TYR A 133 3.26 20.54 1.45
CA TYR A 133 2.04 19.91 1.92
C TYR A 133 0.85 20.41 1.08
N VAL A 134 0.15 19.49 0.43
CA VAL A 134 -1.12 19.77 -0.25
C VAL A 134 -2.24 19.58 0.77
N PRO A 135 -3.01 20.62 1.12
CA PRO A 135 -4.01 20.55 2.18
C PRO A 135 -4.99 19.37 2.00
N ALA A 136 -5.09 18.52 3.03
CA ALA A 136 -5.99 17.38 3.10
C ALA A 136 -5.90 16.37 1.93
N ARG A 137 -4.77 16.33 1.21
CA ARG A 137 -4.61 15.49 0.02
C ARG A 137 -4.87 14.00 0.31
N ASN A 138 -4.28 13.46 1.37
CA ASN A 138 -4.47 12.05 1.72
C ASN A 138 -5.90 11.75 2.18
N THR A 139 -6.60 12.71 2.79
CA THR A 139 -8.03 12.59 3.12
C THR A 139 -8.86 12.40 1.85
N VAL A 140 -8.62 13.24 0.84
CA VAL A 140 -9.31 13.16 -0.46
C VAL A 140 -8.98 11.83 -1.17
N PHE A 141 -7.71 11.46 -1.21
CA PHE A 141 -7.29 10.22 -1.88
C PHE A 141 -7.85 8.97 -1.20
N LEU A 142 -7.88 8.94 0.12
CA LEU A 142 -8.52 7.85 0.87
C LEU A 142 -10.03 7.81 0.65
N ALA A 143 -10.70 8.96 0.51
CA ALA A 143 -12.14 9.00 0.19
C ALA A 143 -12.42 8.42 -1.20
N LEU A 144 -11.60 8.74 -2.20
CA LEU A 144 -11.69 8.14 -3.54
C LEU A 144 -11.40 6.63 -3.50
N ALA A 145 -10.36 6.22 -2.76
CA ALA A 145 -10.02 4.81 -2.60
C ALA A 145 -11.14 4.03 -1.89
N LEU A 146 -11.80 4.65 -0.89
CA LEU A 146 -12.93 4.05 -0.18
C LEU A 146 -14.12 3.83 -1.11
N ALA A 147 -14.49 4.83 -1.91
CA ALA A 147 -15.56 4.71 -2.90
C ALA A 147 -15.24 3.62 -3.93
N PHE A 148 -13.99 3.55 -4.40
CA PHE A 148 -13.56 2.53 -5.33
C PHE A 148 -13.54 1.14 -4.70
N ALA A 149 -13.06 1.01 -3.47
CA ALA A 149 -13.04 -0.26 -2.74
C ALA A 149 -14.46 -0.80 -2.51
N GLU A 150 -15.41 0.06 -2.12
CA GLU A 150 -16.80 -0.34 -1.93
C GLU A 150 -17.43 -0.87 -3.24
N THR A 151 -17.17 -0.21 -4.38
CA THR A 151 -17.68 -0.68 -5.69
C THR A 151 -17.08 -2.01 -6.13
N LEU A 152 -15.84 -2.32 -5.68
CA LEU A 152 -15.17 -3.59 -5.96
C LEU A 152 -15.54 -4.71 -5.01
N GLY A 153 -16.22 -4.41 -3.91
CA GLY A 153 -16.39 -5.34 -2.80
C GLY A 153 -15.04 -5.64 -2.11
N ALA A 154 -14.09 -4.70 -2.14
CA ALA A 154 -12.84 -4.76 -1.40
C ALA A 154 -13.02 -4.10 -0.03
N ALA A 155 -12.40 -4.66 1.00
CA ALA A 155 -12.45 -4.12 2.36
C ALA A 155 -11.11 -3.56 2.83
N ASP A 156 -10.04 -3.77 2.08
CA ASP A 156 -8.68 -3.43 2.46
C ASP A 156 -8.15 -2.32 1.54
N ILE A 157 -7.66 -1.23 2.13
CA ILE A 157 -7.10 -0.09 1.41
C ILE A 157 -5.68 0.14 1.91
N PHE A 158 -4.72 0.21 0.98
CA PHE A 158 -3.31 0.41 1.28
C PHE A 158 -2.83 1.78 0.82
N LEU A 159 -2.04 2.45 1.66
CA LEU A 159 -1.39 3.72 1.30
C LEU A 159 0.04 3.80 1.83
N GLY A 160 0.90 4.51 1.08
CA GLY A 160 2.32 4.67 1.35
C GLY A 160 2.65 5.91 2.18
N VAL A 161 1.97 6.11 3.30
CA VAL A 161 2.33 7.18 4.25
C VAL A 161 3.43 6.72 5.19
N ASN A 162 4.27 7.68 5.59
CA ASN A 162 5.35 7.48 6.53
C ASN A 162 5.36 8.63 7.55
N ALA A 163 5.36 8.30 8.83
CA ALA A 163 5.34 9.29 9.90
C ALA A 163 6.72 9.81 10.29
N LEU A 164 7.80 9.09 9.92
CA LEU A 164 9.17 9.47 10.25
C LEU A 164 9.73 10.49 9.25
N ASP A 165 9.58 10.24 7.95
CA ASP A 165 10.11 11.11 6.90
C ASP A 165 9.27 12.38 6.68
N TYR A 166 7.96 12.25 6.91
CA TYR A 166 6.97 13.32 6.68
C TYR A 166 6.19 13.67 7.94
N SER A 167 6.90 13.76 9.07
CA SER A 167 6.31 14.09 10.38
C SER A 167 5.52 15.40 10.38
N GLY A 168 5.86 16.34 9.46
CA GLY A 168 5.14 17.59 9.26
C GLY A 168 3.78 17.46 8.57
N TYR A 169 3.45 16.31 7.95
CA TYR A 169 2.15 16.15 7.25
C TYR A 169 1.09 15.62 8.22
N PRO A 170 0.05 16.42 8.54
CA PRO A 170 -1.00 16.00 9.49
C PRO A 170 -1.70 14.71 9.08
N ASP A 171 -1.91 14.52 7.77
CA ASP A 171 -2.60 13.40 7.14
C ASP A 171 -1.68 12.20 6.81
N CYS A 172 -0.52 12.13 7.49
CA CYS A 172 0.37 10.95 7.50
C CYS A 172 0.52 10.35 8.91
N ARG A 173 -0.16 10.91 9.92
CA ARG A 173 -0.01 10.50 11.32
C ARG A 173 -0.87 9.28 11.66
N PRO A 174 -0.44 8.41 12.61
CA PRO A 174 -1.20 7.25 13.04
C PRO A 174 -2.65 7.56 13.42
N ALA A 175 -2.86 8.60 14.23
CA ALA A 175 -4.19 9.02 14.66
C ALA A 175 -5.12 9.39 13.49
N PHE A 176 -4.58 9.94 12.39
CA PHE A 176 -5.35 10.21 11.18
C PHE A 176 -5.80 8.91 10.51
N ILE A 177 -4.90 7.93 10.37
CA ILE A 177 -5.20 6.62 9.75
C ILE A 177 -6.30 5.90 10.53
N GLU A 178 -6.18 5.84 11.86
CA GLU A 178 -7.18 5.25 12.75
C GLU A 178 -8.53 5.97 12.67
N ALA A 179 -8.52 7.31 12.62
CA ALA A 179 -9.74 8.10 12.48
C ALA A 179 -10.41 7.86 11.13
N PHE A 180 -9.63 7.75 10.04
CA PHE A 180 -10.17 7.47 8.72
C PHE A 180 -10.76 6.06 8.63
N GLU A 181 -10.11 5.05 9.24
CA GLU A 181 -10.67 3.70 9.30
C GLU A 181 -12.03 3.68 10.02
N ARG A 182 -12.16 4.40 11.13
CA ARG A 182 -13.46 4.56 11.81
C ARG A 182 -14.49 5.24 10.91
N LEU A 183 -14.10 6.32 10.23
CA LEU A 183 -14.96 7.01 9.28
C LEU A 183 -15.43 6.08 8.15
N ALA A 184 -14.53 5.31 7.55
CA ALA A 184 -14.84 4.38 6.46
C ALA A 184 -15.95 3.40 6.85
N ASN A 185 -15.92 2.88 8.07
CA ASN A 185 -16.90 1.94 8.58
C ASN A 185 -18.23 2.58 9.00
N LEU A 186 -18.26 3.90 9.18
CA LEU A 186 -19.49 4.66 9.48
C LEU A 186 -20.16 5.26 8.23
N ALA A 187 -19.36 5.51 7.18
CA ALA A 187 -19.78 6.27 6.01
C ALA A 187 -20.11 5.42 4.79
N THR A 188 -19.93 4.09 4.87
CA THR A 188 -20.19 3.18 3.77
C THR A 188 -21.38 2.28 4.04
N ARG A 189 -22.05 1.85 2.96
CA ARG A 189 -23.16 0.89 3.08
C ARG A 189 -22.70 -0.42 3.71
N ALA A 190 -21.58 -0.97 3.22
CA ALA A 190 -21.04 -2.24 3.72
C ALA A 190 -20.68 -2.16 5.20
N GLY A 191 -20.12 -1.04 5.67
CA GLY A 191 -19.83 -0.80 7.08
C GLY A 191 -21.08 -0.71 7.95
N VAL A 192 -22.11 0.03 7.51
CA VAL A 192 -23.37 0.21 8.24
C VAL A 192 -24.20 -1.07 8.29
N GLU A 193 -24.27 -1.81 7.18
CA GLU A 193 -24.97 -3.10 7.10
C GLU A 193 -24.19 -4.24 7.78
N GLY A 194 -22.93 -4.01 8.18
CA GLY A 194 -22.07 -5.02 8.80
C GLY A 194 -21.66 -6.16 7.84
N THR A 195 -21.82 -5.97 6.52
CA THR A 195 -21.47 -6.97 5.50
C THR A 195 -19.99 -7.03 5.22
N SER A 196 -19.26 -5.93 5.51
CA SER A 196 -17.80 -5.84 5.43
C SER A 196 -17.25 -4.84 6.42
N ARG A 197 -15.97 -5.02 6.81
CA ARG A 197 -15.26 -4.07 7.67
C ARG A 197 -14.04 -3.54 6.96
N PHE A 198 -14.04 -2.26 6.64
CA PHE A 198 -12.90 -1.59 6.01
C PHE A 198 -11.71 -1.51 6.97
N ARG A 199 -10.52 -1.75 6.40
CA ARG A 199 -9.21 -1.63 7.05
C ARG A 199 -8.31 -0.71 6.23
N ILE A 200 -7.61 0.18 6.91
CA ILE A 200 -6.64 1.08 6.28
C ILE A 200 -5.24 0.61 6.65
N HIS A 201 -4.51 0.11 5.66
CA HIS A 201 -3.17 -0.43 5.82
C HIS A 201 -2.12 0.64 5.48
N ALA A 202 -1.26 0.95 6.43
CA ALA A 202 -0.12 1.84 6.27
C ALA A 202 1.18 1.11 6.66
N PRO A 203 1.64 0.11 5.87
CA PRO A 203 2.71 -0.80 6.29
C PRO A 203 4.07 -0.13 6.47
N LEU A 204 4.25 1.10 5.95
CA LEU A 204 5.50 1.86 6.04
C LEU A 204 5.50 2.91 7.14
N LEU A 205 4.43 3.00 7.93
CA LEU A 205 4.15 4.13 8.82
C LEU A 205 5.30 4.44 9.80
N TYR A 206 5.96 3.40 10.31
CA TYR A 206 7.03 3.48 11.31
C TYR A 206 8.40 3.03 10.80
N LEU A 207 8.56 2.87 9.48
CA LEU A 207 9.83 2.48 8.89
C LEU A 207 10.65 3.70 8.47
N SER A 208 11.95 3.68 8.71
CA SER A 208 12.89 4.63 8.10
C SER A 208 12.97 4.42 6.59
N LYS A 209 13.44 5.43 5.84
CA LYS A 209 13.60 5.30 4.39
C LYS A 209 14.52 4.15 3.99
N ALA A 210 15.55 3.89 4.76
CA ALA A 210 16.46 2.75 4.55
C ALA A 210 15.74 1.41 4.71
N GLU A 211 14.90 1.26 5.75
CA GLU A 211 14.11 0.04 5.98
C GLU A 211 13.05 -0.16 4.89
N ILE A 212 12.41 0.93 4.42
CA ILE A 212 11.48 0.88 3.29
C ILE A 212 12.18 0.37 2.02
N ILE A 213 13.38 0.89 1.72
CA ILE A 213 14.17 0.48 0.57
C ILE A 213 14.58 -0.99 0.71
N ALA A 214 15.12 -1.38 1.87
CA ALA A 214 15.51 -2.76 2.12
C ALA A 214 14.33 -3.74 1.98
N LEU A 215 13.15 -3.38 2.52
CA LEU A 215 11.92 -4.15 2.36
C LEU A 215 11.54 -4.30 0.89
N GLY A 216 11.48 -3.20 0.14
CA GLY A 216 11.11 -3.27 -1.28
C GLY A 216 12.10 -4.08 -2.12
N LEU A 217 13.40 -3.95 -1.89
CA LEU A 217 14.43 -4.76 -2.55
C LEU A 217 14.23 -6.25 -2.24
N SER A 218 13.93 -6.60 -0.99
CA SER A 218 13.64 -7.99 -0.59
C SER A 218 12.39 -8.56 -1.27
N LEU A 219 11.47 -7.69 -1.69
CA LEU A 219 10.24 -8.03 -2.44
C LEU A 219 10.41 -7.92 -3.95
N GLY A 220 11.62 -7.66 -4.44
CA GLY A 220 11.92 -7.56 -5.87
C GLY A 220 11.45 -6.25 -6.53
N VAL A 221 11.24 -5.18 -5.78
CA VAL A 221 10.85 -3.87 -6.33
C VAL A 221 11.99 -3.30 -7.15
N ASP A 222 11.70 -2.97 -8.42
CA ASP A 222 12.58 -2.18 -9.29
C ASP A 222 12.38 -0.69 -9.03
N TYR A 223 13.22 -0.11 -8.19
CA TYR A 223 13.18 1.33 -7.90
C TYR A 223 13.63 2.21 -9.06
N GLY A 224 14.29 1.65 -10.08
CA GLY A 224 14.65 2.39 -11.30
C GLY A 224 13.45 2.87 -12.11
N GLY A 225 12.30 2.20 -11.96
CA GLY A 225 11.03 2.60 -12.58
C GLY A 225 10.23 3.63 -11.80
N THR A 226 10.66 4.04 -10.60
CA THR A 226 9.90 4.93 -9.71
C THR A 226 10.27 6.41 -9.90
N SER A 227 9.31 7.31 -9.65
CA SER A 227 9.50 8.76 -9.70
C SER A 227 9.06 9.38 -8.37
N SER A 228 9.98 10.10 -7.69
CA SER A 228 9.72 10.75 -6.41
C SER A 228 10.05 12.24 -6.40
N CYS A 229 10.65 12.77 -7.48
CA CYS A 229 11.11 14.16 -7.55
C CYS A 229 9.93 15.12 -7.67
N TYR A 230 9.91 16.17 -6.85
CA TYR A 230 8.92 17.24 -6.91
C TYR A 230 9.13 18.21 -8.09
N ASP A 231 10.34 18.24 -8.65
CA ASP A 231 10.72 19.16 -9.71
C ASP A 231 11.76 18.51 -10.64
N PRO A 232 11.35 17.44 -11.39
CA PRO A 232 12.23 16.78 -12.35
C PRO A 232 12.58 17.71 -13.51
N LEU A 233 13.71 17.46 -14.17
CA LEU A 233 14.08 18.15 -15.38
C LEU A 233 13.12 17.78 -16.53
N PRO A 234 13.05 18.61 -17.60
CA PRO A 234 12.30 18.28 -18.80
C PRO A 234 12.74 16.95 -19.46
N THR A 235 13.98 16.54 -19.24
CA THR A 235 14.57 15.26 -19.69
C THR A 235 14.11 14.06 -18.87
N GLY A 236 13.41 14.28 -17.73
CA GLY A 236 12.90 13.23 -16.83
C GLY A 236 13.83 12.88 -15.67
N GLU A 237 15.03 13.42 -15.62
CA GLU A 237 15.98 13.20 -14.51
C GLU A 237 15.50 13.88 -13.23
N ALA A 238 15.73 13.25 -12.09
CA ALA A 238 15.41 13.83 -10.79
C ALA A 238 16.34 15.03 -10.47
N CYS A 239 15.81 16.10 -9.87
CA CYS A 239 16.60 17.30 -9.59
C CYS A 239 17.72 17.09 -8.55
N GLY A 240 17.66 16.04 -7.73
CA GLY A 240 18.64 15.71 -6.70
C GLY A 240 18.66 16.66 -5.48
N ARG A 241 17.84 17.71 -5.47
CA ARG A 241 17.95 18.85 -4.54
C ARG A 241 16.69 19.10 -3.70
N CYS A 242 15.49 18.74 -4.18
CA CYS A 242 14.26 18.87 -3.40
C CYS A 242 14.22 17.87 -2.23
N ASP A 243 13.37 18.13 -1.24
CA ASP A 243 13.26 17.28 -0.03
C ASP A 243 13.05 15.81 -0.36
N ALA A 244 12.17 15.50 -1.32
CA ALA A 244 11.93 14.11 -1.73
C ALA A 244 13.19 13.44 -2.32
N CYS A 245 13.97 14.15 -3.14
CA CYS A 245 15.23 13.63 -3.66
C CYS A 245 16.26 13.43 -2.55
N ARG A 246 16.38 14.37 -1.61
CA ARG A 246 17.34 14.28 -0.50
C ARG A 246 16.99 13.13 0.44
N LEU A 247 15.72 12.96 0.81
CA LEU A 247 15.24 11.84 1.62
C LEU A 247 15.50 10.50 0.92
N ARG A 248 15.24 10.44 -0.39
CA ARG A 248 15.48 9.24 -1.19
C ARG A 248 16.97 8.88 -1.24
N LEU A 249 17.84 9.83 -1.59
CA LEU A 249 19.29 9.61 -1.69
C LEU A 249 19.87 9.13 -0.35
N ARG A 250 19.51 9.78 0.76
CA ARG A 250 19.92 9.35 2.12
C ARG A 250 19.41 7.95 2.47
N GLY A 251 18.17 7.65 2.08
CA GLY A 251 17.62 6.32 2.30
C GLY A 251 18.40 5.22 1.60
N PHE A 252 18.78 5.45 0.34
CA PHE A 252 19.62 4.51 -0.42
C PHE A 252 21.03 4.39 0.15
N GLU A 253 21.66 5.52 0.53
CA GLU A 253 22.96 5.55 1.19
C GLU A 253 22.94 4.77 2.52
N ALA A 254 21.95 5.03 3.37
CA ALA A 254 21.79 4.34 4.65
C ALA A 254 21.44 2.84 4.49
N ALA A 255 20.78 2.45 3.40
CA ALA A 255 20.55 1.06 3.03
C ALA A 255 21.80 0.37 2.42
N GLY A 256 22.89 1.11 2.20
CA GLY A 256 24.14 0.58 1.63
C GLY A 256 24.04 0.21 0.14
N VAL A 257 23.09 0.77 -0.60
CA VAL A 257 22.86 0.49 -2.02
C VAL A 257 22.78 1.78 -2.83
N ARG A 258 23.14 1.70 -4.10
CA ARG A 258 23.06 2.84 -5.01
C ARG A 258 21.62 3.04 -5.49
N ASP A 259 21.16 4.31 -5.49
CA ASP A 259 19.89 4.64 -6.13
C ASP A 259 19.96 4.43 -7.65
N PRO A 260 19.07 3.63 -8.24
CA PRO A 260 19.12 3.30 -9.67
C PRO A 260 18.61 4.40 -10.60
N ILE A 261 17.99 5.50 -10.11
CA ILE A 261 17.48 6.55 -10.99
C ILE A 261 18.58 7.55 -11.39
N ALA A 262 18.35 8.25 -12.50
CA ALA A 262 19.21 9.33 -12.94
C ALA A 262 18.90 10.65 -12.22
N TYR A 263 19.93 11.39 -11.89
CA TYR A 263 19.87 12.72 -11.29
C TYR A 263 20.52 13.76 -12.19
N ALA A 264 19.99 14.99 -12.14
CA ALA A 264 20.62 16.13 -12.80
C ALA A 264 22.10 16.29 -12.36
N PRO A 265 23.00 16.66 -13.26
CA PRO A 265 24.35 17.04 -12.89
C PRO A 265 24.34 18.15 -11.82
N ARG A 266 25.25 18.06 -10.86
CA ARG A 266 25.46 19.11 -9.84
C ARG A 266 26.25 20.26 -10.38
#